data_941fc721ef4b9649f2b6e2d94d8b335e
#
_entry.id   941fc721ef4b9649f2b6e2d94d8b335e
#
_cell.length_a   1.000
_cell.length_b   1.000
_cell.length_c   1.000
_cell.angle_alpha   90.00
_cell.angle_beta   90.00
_cell.angle_gamma   90.00
#
_symmetry.space_group_name_H-M   'P 1'
#
loop_
_entity.id
_entity.type
_entity.pdbx_description
1 polymer ?
#
loop_
_entity_poly.entity_id
_entity_poly.type
_entity_poly.pdbx_seq_one_letter_code
_entity_poly.pdbx_strand_id
1 'polypeptide(L)'
;CIGRRKEQLVAGCVVMLLSFVAAVYTPGIPLWLVQTLLFVNGLAVGSCLIAFAVAREHNRPGAVGTTTAVVNIMAVGGGGALQPIIGWILDLQWDGRMESGARLYSAEAYEAAFLTIAAFLAGSIPIALMVRETYCRQVRLAA
;
A
#
# COMPACT_ATOMS: atom_id res chain seq x y z
N CYS A 1 10.57 22.62 -1.83
CA CYS A 1 10.66 21.37 -1.03
C CYS A 1 9.83 21.54 0.22
N ILE A 2 8.74 20.78 0.32
CA ILE A 2 7.98 20.66 1.57
C ILE A 2 8.87 19.82 2.50
N GLY A 3 9.56 20.44 3.45
CA GLY A 3 10.54 19.78 4.34
C GLY A 3 9.93 18.84 5.39
N ARG A 4 8.70 18.33 5.15
CA ARG A 4 7.94 17.48 6.08
C ARG A 4 7.68 16.12 5.44
N ARG A 5 8.50 15.13 5.82
CA ARG A 5 8.41 13.76 5.28
C ARG A 5 7.19 13.00 5.79
N LYS A 6 6.92 13.12 7.08
CA LYS A 6 5.80 12.44 7.75
C LYS A 6 4.45 12.80 7.15
N GLU A 7 4.18 14.08 6.97
CA GLU A 7 2.89 14.55 6.43
C GLU A 7 2.64 14.02 5.03
N GLN A 8 3.67 14.02 4.18
CA GLN A 8 3.56 13.48 2.81
C GLN A 8 3.33 11.96 2.81
N LEU A 9 4.01 11.22 3.69
CA LEU A 9 3.83 9.78 3.83
C LEU A 9 2.42 9.44 4.29
N VAL A 10 1.92 10.12 5.33
CA VAL A 10 0.56 9.94 5.84
C VAL A 10 -0.49 10.31 4.80
N ALA A 11 -0.31 11.45 4.12
CA ALA A 11 -1.22 11.87 3.05
C ALA A 11 -1.28 10.82 1.92
N GLY A 12 -0.13 10.27 1.51
CA GLY A 12 -0.07 9.19 0.54
C GLY A 12 -0.85 7.96 0.98
N CYS A 13 -0.66 7.48 2.22
CA CYS A 13 -1.40 6.35 2.76
C CYS A 13 -2.92 6.60 2.78
N VAL A 14 -3.35 7.79 3.19
CA VAL A 14 -4.77 8.17 3.22
C VAL A 14 -5.36 8.22 1.81
N VAL A 15 -4.68 8.84 0.86
CA VAL A 15 -5.13 8.90 -0.54
C VAL A 15 -5.22 7.51 -1.15
N MET A 16 -4.23 6.64 -0.90
CA MET A 16 -4.25 5.25 -1.36
C MET A 16 -5.46 4.50 -0.81
N LEU A 17 -5.72 4.59 0.49
CA LEU A 17 -6.87 3.93 1.12
C LEU A 17 -8.18 4.44 0.54
N LEU A 18 -8.38 5.75 0.51
CA LEU A 18 -9.63 6.35 0.06
C LEU A 18 -9.92 6.07 -1.43
N SER A 19 -8.91 6.23 -2.29
CA SER A 19 -9.07 5.96 -3.72
C SER A 19 -9.32 4.48 -4.00
N PHE A 20 -8.67 3.57 -3.27
CA PHE A 20 -8.88 2.13 -3.39
C PHE A 20 -10.28 1.73 -2.94
N VAL A 21 -10.69 2.15 -1.74
CA VAL A 21 -12.03 1.85 -1.19
C VAL A 21 -13.13 2.42 -2.08
N ALA A 22 -12.97 3.67 -2.54
CA ALA A 22 -13.94 4.27 -3.46
C ALA A 22 -14.04 3.52 -4.79
N ALA A 23 -12.91 3.06 -5.35
CA ALA A 23 -12.90 2.34 -6.62
C ALA A 23 -13.54 0.95 -6.53
N VAL A 24 -13.37 0.25 -5.39
CA VAL A 24 -13.80 -1.15 -5.23
C VAL A 24 -15.20 -1.25 -4.64
N TYR A 25 -15.54 -0.43 -3.65
CA TYR A 25 -16.75 -0.60 -2.83
C TYR A 25 -17.89 0.37 -3.17
N THR A 26 -17.72 1.27 -4.15
CA THR A 26 -18.83 2.14 -4.54
C THR A 26 -19.57 1.51 -5.71
N PRO A 27 -20.83 1.07 -5.53
CA PRO A 27 -21.58 0.44 -6.61
C PRO A 27 -22.00 1.48 -7.65
N GLY A 28 -22.04 1.08 -8.92
CA GLY A 28 -22.62 1.87 -10.01
C GLY A 28 -21.79 3.07 -10.47
N ILE A 29 -20.53 3.21 -10.05
CA ILE A 29 -19.67 4.28 -10.55
C ILE A 29 -19.29 4.06 -12.01
N PRO A 30 -19.25 5.11 -12.83
CA PRO A 30 -18.88 5.01 -14.23
C PRO A 30 -17.40 4.61 -14.36
N LEU A 31 -17.09 3.86 -15.44
CA LEU A 31 -15.74 3.32 -15.67
C LEU A 31 -14.64 4.39 -15.68
N TRP A 32 -14.92 5.58 -16.24
CA TRP A 32 -13.96 6.67 -16.25
C TRP A 32 -13.57 7.12 -14.84
N LEU A 33 -14.52 7.07 -13.88
CA LEU A 33 -14.24 7.42 -12.48
C LEU A 33 -13.39 6.35 -11.79
N VAL A 34 -13.67 5.06 -12.06
CA VAL A 34 -12.82 3.95 -11.58
C VAL A 34 -11.38 4.14 -12.08
N GLN A 35 -11.20 4.43 -13.38
CA GLN A 35 -9.90 4.67 -13.97
C GLN A 35 -9.19 5.86 -13.32
N THR A 36 -9.92 6.94 -13.05
CA THR A 36 -9.38 8.13 -12.38
C THR A 36 -8.94 7.81 -10.95
N LEU A 37 -9.75 7.07 -10.19
CA LEU A 37 -9.42 6.66 -8.82
C LEU A 37 -8.19 5.76 -8.79
N LEU A 38 -8.08 4.80 -9.71
CA LEU A 38 -6.90 3.94 -9.83
C LEU A 38 -5.66 4.72 -10.26
N PHE A 39 -5.81 5.72 -11.13
CA PHE A 39 -4.71 6.60 -11.50
C PHE A 39 -4.23 7.42 -10.30
N VAL A 40 -5.15 8.01 -9.53
CA VAL A 40 -4.83 8.74 -8.28
C VAL A 40 -4.14 7.81 -7.28
N ASN A 41 -4.63 6.56 -7.15
CA ASN A 41 -4.00 5.53 -6.32
C ASN A 41 -2.55 5.28 -6.75
N GLY A 42 -2.32 5.10 -8.06
CA GLY A 42 -0.97 4.93 -8.63
C GLY A 42 -0.04 6.11 -8.35
N LEU A 43 -0.53 7.35 -8.43
CA LEU A 43 0.24 8.54 -8.07
C LEU A 43 0.59 8.54 -6.58
N ALA A 44 -0.34 8.14 -5.72
CA ALA A 44 -0.12 8.05 -4.28
C ALA A 44 0.92 7.00 -3.90
N VAL A 45 1.07 5.92 -4.68
CA VAL A 45 2.17 4.94 -4.53
C VAL A 45 3.55 5.61 -4.61
N GLY A 46 3.68 6.71 -5.35
CA GLY A 46 4.91 7.51 -5.37
C GLY A 46 5.36 7.99 -3.98
N SER A 47 4.43 8.11 -3.02
CA SER A 47 4.77 8.42 -1.62
C SER A 47 5.61 7.32 -0.94
N CYS A 48 5.59 6.08 -1.46
CA CYS A 48 6.45 4.99 -0.96
C CYS A 48 7.94 5.31 -1.13
N LEU A 49 8.31 6.15 -2.12
CA LEU A 49 9.69 6.61 -2.28
C LEU A 49 10.15 7.46 -1.08
N ILE A 50 9.21 8.11 -0.39
CA ILE A 50 9.49 8.88 0.82
C ILE A 50 9.93 7.94 1.95
N ALA A 51 9.38 6.72 2.03
CA ALA A 51 9.77 5.72 3.02
C ALA A 51 11.26 5.35 2.89
N PHE A 52 11.79 5.24 1.67
CA PHE A 52 13.21 5.03 1.44
C PHE A 52 14.07 6.22 1.93
N ALA A 53 13.60 7.44 1.70
CA ALA A 53 14.31 8.63 2.19
C ALA A 53 14.31 8.69 3.73
N VAL A 54 13.14 8.48 4.34
CA VAL A 54 12.99 8.45 5.81
C VAL A 54 13.86 7.35 6.43
N ALA A 55 13.88 6.15 5.86
CA ALA A 55 14.71 5.07 6.35
C ALA A 55 16.21 5.41 6.29
N ARG A 56 16.67 6.07 5.23
CA ARG A 56 18.07 6.54 5.13
C ARG A 56 18.39 7.62 6.14
N GLU A 57 17.46 8.55 6.37
CA GLU A 57 17.63 9.67 7.30
C GLU A 57 17.70 9.19 8.78
N HIS A 58 17.11 8.02 9.09
CA HIS A 58 17.14 7.40 10.42
C HIS A 58 18.33 6.46 10.65
N ASN A 59 19.14 6.17 9.63
CA ASN A 59 20.25 5.23 9.72
C ASN A 59 21.60 5.92 9.46
N ARG A 60 22.70 5.27 9.89
CA ARG A 60 24.05 5.79 9.66
C ARG A 60 24.37 5.88 8.16
N PRO A 61 25.16 6.87 7.70
CA PRO A 61 25.55 7.01 6.30
C PRO A 61 26.17 5.76 5.69
N GLY A 62 26.95 5.00 6.46
CA GLY A 62 27.56 3.75 6.01
C GLY A 62 26.57 2.58 5.80
N ALA A 63 25.32 2.68 6.31
CA ALA A 63 24.30 1.63 6.21
C ALA A 63 23.25 1.87 5.12
N VAL A 64 23.45 2.85 4.23
CA VAL A 64 22.45 3.23 3.20
C VAL A 64 22.06 2.07 2.30
N GLY A 65 23.01 1.25 1.87
CA GLY A 65 22.74 0.08 1.03
C GLY A 65 21.87 -0.95 1.75
N THR A 66 22.24 -1.34 2.95
CA THR A 66 21.48 -2.29 3.78
C THR A 66 20.08 -1.76 4.10
N THR A 67 19.97 -0.49 4.49
CA THR A 67 18.67 0.14 4.77
C THR A 67 17.75 0.11 3.55
N THR A 68 18.30 0.45 2.38
CA THR A 68 17.52 0.42 1.13
C THR A 68 17.08 -1.00 0.78
N ALA A 69 17.96 -1.98 0.96
CA ALA A 69 17.63 -3.39 0.71
C ALA A 69 16.51 -3.89 1.65
N VAL A 70 16.57 -3.57 2.94
CA VAL A 70 15.53 -3.96 3.91
C VAL A 70 14.19 -3.34 3.55
N VAL A 71 14.13 -2.03 3.25
CA VAL A 71 12.90 -1.37 2.85
C VAL A 71 12.31 -2.00 1.58
N ASN A 72 13.16 -2.33 0.61
CA ASN A 72 12.73 -2.97 -0.63
C ASN A 72 12.18 -4.39 -0.39
N ILE A 73 12.86 -5.19 0.42
CA ILE A 73 12.39 -6.53 0.80
C ILE A 73 11.03 -6.46 1.49
N MET A 74 10.83 -5.50 2.41
CA MET A 74 9.54 -5.32 3.08
C MET A 74 8.45 -4.85 2.12
N ALA A 75 8.76 -3.96 1.18
CA ALA A 75 7.81 -3.49 0.18
C ALA A 75 7.37 -4.62 -0.77
N VAL A 76 8.32 -5.36 -1.34
CA VAL A 76 8.02 -6.45 -2.28
C VAL A 76 7.46 -7.67 -1.54
N GLY A 77 8.04 -8.03 -0.39
CA GLY A 77 7.62 -9.17 0.42
C GLY A 77 6.22 -8.99 1.00
N GLY A 78 5.87 -7.78 1.42
CA GLY A 78 4.51 -7.47 1.88
C GLY A 78 3.46 -7.69 0.79
N GLY A 79 3.72 -7.20 -0.43
CA GLY A 79 2.86 -7.45 -1.59
C GLY A 79 2.79 -8.93 -1.95
N GLY A 80 3.94 -9.61 -1.95
CA GLY A 80 4.02 -11.04 -2.22
C GLY A 80 3.28 -11.91 -1.21
N ALA A 81 3.24 -11.51 0.06
CA ALA A 81 2.49 -12.21 1.10
C ALA A 81 0.96 -12.01 0.99
N LEU A 82 0.51 -10.86 0.48
CA LEU A 82 -0.93 -10.60 0.30
C LEU A 82 -1.53 -11.44 -0.83
N GLN A 83 -0.79 -11.74 -1.90
CA GLN A 83 -1.31 -12.48 -3.03
C GLN A 83 -1.88 -13.86 -2.67
N PRO A 84 -1.16 -14.75 -1.95
CA PRO A 84 -1.72 -16.04 -1.55
C PRO A 84 -2.90 -15.90 -0.56
N ILE A 85 -2.92 -14.87 0.29
CA ILE A 85 -4.04 -14.61 1.20
C ILE A 85 -5.29 -14.26 0.41
N ILE A 86 -5.18 -13.37 -0.57
CA ILE A 86 -6.28 -12.99 -1.48
C ILE A 86 -6.77 -14.22 -2.24
N GLY A 87 -5.86 -15.01 -2.81
CA GLY A 87 -6.21 -16.24 -3.52
C GLY A 87 -6.92 -17.25 -2.63
N TRP A 88 -6.49 -17.42 -1.39
CA TRP A 88 -7.13 -18.30 -0.42
C TRP A 88 -8.54 -17.85 -0.05
N ILE A 89 -8.75 -16.54 0.17
CA ILE A 89 -10.09 -15.98 0.44
C ILE A 89 -11.02 -16.19 -0.76
N LEU A 90 -10.53 -15.98 -1.98
CA LEU A 90 -11.28 -16.25 -3.20
C LEU A 90 -11.68 -17.73 -3.32
N ASP A 91 -10.75 -18.64 -3.03
CA ASP A 91 -11.02 -20.08 -3.09
C ASP A 91 -12.03 -20.53 -2.01
N LEU A 92 -12.04 -19.91 -0.84
CA LEU A 92 -13.05 -20.18 0.21
C LEU A 92 -14.48 -19.76 -0.21
N GLN A 93 -14.61 -18.77 -1.09
CA GLN A 93 -15.90 -18.25 -1.55
C GLN A 93 -16.25 -18.73 -2.97
N TRP A 94 -15.49 -19.70 -3.50
CA TRP A 94 -15.77 -20.24 -4.82
C TRP A 94 -17.01 -21.11 -4.81
N ASP A 95 -17.94 -20.81 -5.70
CA ASP A 95 -19.24 -21.50 -5.86
C ASP A 95 -19.22 -22.68 -6.85
N GLY A 96 -18.04 -23.07 -7.32
CA GLY A 96 -17.87 -24.20 -8.25
C GLY A 96 -17.97 -23.83 -9.73
N ARG A 97 -18.19 -22.56 -10.09
CA ARG A 97 -18.29 -22.14 -11.49
C ARG A 97 -16.95 -22.17 -12.18
N MET A 98 -16.97 -22.72 -13.41
CA MET A 98 -15.80 -22.77 -14.29
C MET A 98 -16.17 -22.16 -15.63
N GLU A 99 -15.29 -21.35 -16.19
CA GLU A 99 -15.42 -20.81 -17.55
C GLU A 99 -14.11 -21.01 -18.30
N SER A 100 -14.17 -21.65 -19.46
CA SER A 100 -12.99 -21.93 -20.30
C SER A 100 -11.81 -22.60 -19.55
N GLY A 101 -12.10 -23.45 -18.55
CA GLY A 101 -11.08 -24.14 -17.74
C GLY A 101 -10.50 -23.33 -16.60
N ALA A 102 -10.97 -22.09 -16.37
CA ALA A 102 -10.58 -21.25 -15.24
C ALA A 102 -11.73 -21.14 -14.23
N ARG A 103 -11.37 -20.95 -12.96
CA ARG A 103 -12.35 -20.67 -11.90
C ARG A 103 -12.93 -19.27 -12.06
N LEU A 104 -14.25 -19.16 -12.05
CA LEU A 104 -14.97 -17.91 -12.07
C LEU A 104 -15.39 -17.57 -10.63
N TYR A 105 -15.03 -16.40 -10.17
CA TYR A 105 -15.39 -15.89 -8.84
C TYR A 105 -16.44 -14.79 -8.97
N SER A 106 -17.35 -14.72 -8.01
CA SER A 106 -18.34 -13.65 -7.94
C SER A 106 -17.72 -12.31 -7.58
N ALA A 107 -18.41 -11.20 -7.88
CA ALA A 107 -17.97 -9.86 -7.48
C ALA A 107 -17.84 -9.75 -5.95
N GLU A 108 -18.77 -10.37 -5.22
CA GLU A 108 -18.76 -10.41 -3.75
C GLU A 108 -17.52 -11.12 -3.19
N ALA A 109 -17.05 -12.19 -3.85
CA ALA A 109 -15.83 -12.87 -3.48
C ALA A 109 -14.59 -11.97 -3.64
N TYR A 110 -14.55 -11.19 -4.73
CA TYR A 110 -13.50 -10.20 -4.94
C TYR A 110 -13.55 -9.07 -3.92
N GLU A 111 -14.74 -8.55 -3.60
CA GLU A 111 -14.89 -7.50 -2.58
C GLU A 111 -14.39 -7.99 -1.22
N ALA A 112 -14.76 -9.20 -0.82
CA ALA A 112 -14.28 -9.79 0.44
C ALA A 112 -12.75 -10.01 0.43
N ALA A 113 -12.19 -10.49 -0.66
CA ALA A 113 -10.75 -10.68 -0.79
C ALA A 113 -9.98 -9.35 -0.75
N PHE A 114 -10.50 -8.32 -1.39
CA PHE A 114 -9.90 -6.99 -1.42
C PHE A 114 -10.01 -6.22 -0.09
N LEU A 115 -10.90 -6.65 0.82
CA LEU A 115 -10.93 -6.12 2.18
C LEU A 115 -9.58 -6.30 2.89
N THR A 116 -8.84 -7.36 2.55
CA THR A 116 -7.48 -7.60 3.08
C THR A 116 -6.54 -6.46 2.67
N ILE A 117 -6.62 -5.99 1.42
CA ILE A 117 -5.82 -4.85 0.93
C ILE A 117 -6.24 -3.57 1.67
N ALA A 118 -7.55 -3.32 1.78
CA ALA A 118 -8.07 -2.15 2.50
C ALA A 118 -7.62 -2.14 3.97
N ALA A 119 -7.66 -3.29 4.64
CA ALA A 119 -7.19 -3.43 6.02
C ALA A 119 -5.68 -3.18 6.14
N PHE A 120 -4.87 -3.67 5.19
CA PHE A 120 -3.43 -3.43 5.15
C PHE A 120 -3.11 -1.95 4.93
N LEU A 121 -3.81 -1.28 4.01
CA LEU A 121 -3.68 0.16 3.77
C LEU A 121 -4.12 0.97 5.00
N ALA A 122 -5.23 0.61 5.64
CA ALA A 122 -5.67 1.26 6.87
C ALA A 122 -4.65 1.11 7.99
N GLY A 123 -4.06 -0.08 8.16
CA GLY A 123 -3.00 -0.36 9.13
C GLY A 123 -1.71 0.42 8.86
N SER A 124 -1.44 0.81 7.63
CA SER A 124 -0.27 1.61 7.29
C SER A 124 -0.34 3.04 7.83
N ILE A 125 -1.54 3.61 8.02
CA ILE A 125 -1.74 4.98 8.50
C ILE A 125 -1.19 5.18 9.93
N PRO A 126 -1.61 4.39 10.95
CA PRO A 126 -1.06 4.54 12.29
C PRO A 126 0.45 4.30 12.33
N ILE A 127 0.97 3.37 11.53
CA ILE A 127 2.42 3.14 11.42
C ILE A 127 3.12 4.38 10.85
N ALA A 128 2.58 4.99 9.79
CA ALA A 128 3.12 6.24 9.24
C ALA A 128 3.06 7.40 10.25
N LEU A 129 2.01 7.46 11.08
CA LEU A 129 1.89 8.45 12.15
C LEU A 129 2.92 8.27 13.27
N MET A 130 3.40 7.05 13.51
CA MET A 130 4.45 6.77 14.50
C MET A 130 5.85 7.16 14.00
N VAL A 131 6.02 7.36 12.70
CA VAL A 131 7.31 7.79 12.11
C VAL A 131 7.68 9.17 12.66
N ARG A 132 8.93 9.29 13.12
CA ARG A 132 9.49 10.56 13.60
C ARG A 132 9.82 11.45 12.40
N GLU A 133 9.42 12.71 12.45
CA GLU A 133 9.75 13.68 11.41
C GLU A 133 11.26 13.95 11.35
N THR A 134 11.83 13.90 10.16
CA THR A 134 13.28 14.08 9.94
C THR A 134 13.63 15.46 9.39
N TYR A 135 12.65 16.20 8.87
CA TYR A 135 12.87 17.49 8.20
C TYR A 135 13.94 17.43 7.11
N CYS A 136 14.04 16.31 6.39
CA CYS A 136 15.07 16.05 5.37
C CYS A 136 16.50 16.10 5.91
N ARG A 137 16.69 15.85 7.20
CA ARG A 137 18.00 15.82 7.86
C ARG A 137 18.26 14.46 8.47
N GLN A 138 19.51 14.07 8.47
CA GLN A 138 19.91 12.84 9.14
C GLN A 138 19.71 12.96 10.66
N VAL A 139 18.98 12.01 11.22
CA VAL A 139 18.81 11.93 12.68
C VAL A 139 20.13 11.50 13.27
N ARG A 140 20.75 12.36 14.12
CA ARG A 140 21.94 11.96 14.86
C ARG A 140 21.55 10.87 15.85
N LEU A 141 21.98 9.65 15.57
CA LEU A 141 21.91 8.59 16.56
C LEU A 141 22.94 8.94 17.63
N ALA A 142 22.50 9.11 18.88
CA ALA A 142 23.39 9.23 20.00
C ALA A 142 24.31 7.98 20.03
N ALA A 143 25.60 8.22 20.09
CA ALA A 143 26.62 7.18 20.16
C ALA A 143 26.54 6.44 21.50
#